data_c9f17492be2498ada82f44dccb0bb5eb
#
_entry.id   c9f17492be2498ada82f44dccb0bb5eb
#
_cell.length_a   1.000
_cell.length_b   1.000
_cell.length_c   1.000
_cell.angle_alpha   90.00
_cell.angle_beta   90.00
_cell.angle_gamma   90.00
#
_symmetry.space_group_name_H-M   'P 1'
#
loop_
_entity.id
_entity.type
_entity.pdbx_description
1 polymer ?
#
loop_
_entity_poly.entity_id
_entity_poly.type
_entity_poly.pdbx_seq_one_letter_code
_entity_poly.pdbx_strand_id
1 'polypeptide(L)'
;MISEDSLQKISHLFCGDTGEKFAYKSGPKLVSFFNTYFSADDKYESGFPSRWIYVYNKLVGFLNRGTIQKFLDIILSKEYLMSEQDLTAVDAASKSQDILNELNNIIRKDQYTITKSNGHYNLVSENTDLVLIGSGGFANVYRQKSTGLIKKRLKDDFITDKGIRSRFKREFAITKKLAGFGVIEVYSFDENDCSYTMEPAEMTLEAYVKGNTLTEESKVRCIRQILYIMADVHKKDIIHRDLSPNNIFIISGCLKIADFGLGKDLNVFTSHQTLHTNAVGQYLYCAPEQFMMLRDADKRSDVYSLGRIINFIMTGDPSDSHHAFRNVTEKATSSDAVYRYADAAQLSVFFEKALQYQKNVNTKKRAEEKMRDGVYDEEVENYLSMLSDMEISKNIY
;
A
#
# COMPACT_ATOMS: atom_id res chain seq x y z
N MET A 1 16.51 1.71 9.21
CA MET A 1 16.03 1.27 10.55
C MET A 1 15.51 -0.15 10.39
N ILE A 2 15.72 -1.05 11.34
CA ILE A 2 15.15 -2.41 11.28
C ILE A 2 13.61 -2.31 11.32
N SER A 3 12.93 -3.06 10.47
CA SER A 3 11.47 -3.05 10.36
C SER A 3 10.79 -3.70 11.57
N GLU A 4 9.52 -3.33 11.82
CA GLU A 4 8.72 -3.95 12.88
C GLU A 4 8.57 -5.46 12.68
N ASP A 5 8.39 -5.93 11.44
CA ASP A 5 8.30 -7.35 11.12
C ASP A 5 9.58 -8.11 11.45
N SER A 6 10.78 -7.53 11.17
CA SER A 6 12.05 -8.13 11.57
C SER A 6 12.20 -8.19 13.07
N LEU A 7 11.85 -7.12 13.79
CA LEU A 7 11.91 -7.10 15.26
C LEU A 7 10.93 -8.09 15.88
N GLN A 8 9.73 -8.25 15.30
CA GLN A 8 8.76 -9.25 15.74
C GLN A 8 9.34 -10.67 15.56
N LYS A 9 9.91 -10.98 14.38
CA LYS A 9 10.53 -12.29 14.11
C LYS A 9 11.69 -12.59 15.06
N ILE A 10 12.56 -11.60 15.32
CA ILE A 10 13.65 -11.73 16.30
C ILE A 10 13.08 -11.98 17.70
N SER A 11 12.00 -11.33 18.05
CA SER A 11 11.35 -11.49 19.37
C SER A 11 10.79 -12.90 19.56
N HIS A 12 10.11 -13.44 18.55
CA HIS A 12 9.63 -14.82 18.54
C HIS A 12 10.77 -15.82 18.59
N LEU A 13 11.83 -15.58 17.80
CA LEU A 13 13.03 -16.42 17.79
C LEU A 13 13.68 -16.49 19.18
N PHE A 14 13.88 -15.33 19.82
CA PHE A 14 14.48 -15.26 21.16
C PHE A 14 13.58 -15.85 22.26
N CYS A 15 12.27 -15.74 22.13
CA CYS A 15 11.32 -16.41 23.01
C CYS A 15 11.37 -17.95 22.95
N GLY A 16 11.99 -18.49 21.91
CA GLY A 16 12.04 -19.93 21.65
C GLY A 16 10.70 -20.47 21.12
N ASP A 17 9.91 -19.66 20.42
CA ASP A 17 8.59 -20.07 19.90
C ASP A 17 8.71 -21.11 18.78
N THR A 18 9.79 -21.14 18.03
CA THR A 18 10.11 -22.15 17.00
C THR A 18 10.84 -23.38 17.56
N GLY A 19 11.41 -23.26 18.76
CA GLY A 19 12.14 -24.34 19.44
C GLY A 19 13.51 -24.72 18.84
N GLU A 20 13.87 -24.22 17.66
CA GLU A 20 15.06 -24.66 16.93
C GLU A 20 16.34 -23.92 17.30
N LYS A 21 16.28 -22.62 17.57
CA LYS A 21 17.46 -21.76 17.83
C LYS A 21 17.66 -21.46 19.30
N PHE A 22 16.64 -21.06 20.00
CA PHE A 22 16.64 -20.81 21.43
C PHE A 22 15.70 -21.75 22.17
N ALA A 23 16.04 -22.12 23.40
CA ALA A 23 15.12 -22.83 24.28
C ALA A 23 13.91 -21.94 24.61
N TYR A 24 12.76 -22.58 24.86
CA TYR A 24 11.56 -21.87 25.28
C TYR A 24 11.76 -21.08 26.56
N LYS A 25 11.41 -19.79 26.54
CA LYS A 25 11.49 -18.89 27.68
C LYS A 25 10.11 -18.51 28.17
N SER A 26 9.76 -18.89 29.39
CA SER A 26 8.53 -18.39 30.05
C SER A 26 8.66 -16.89 30.37
N GLY A 27 7.52 -16.24 30.67
CA GLY A 27 7.52 -14.82 31.07
C GLY A 27 8.48 -14.50 32.23
N PRO A 28 8.46 -15.26 33.35
CA PRO A 28 9.43 -15.08 34.42
C PRO A 28 10.89 -15.23 33.98
N LYS A 29 11.20 -16.18 33.09
CA LYS A 29 12.57 -16.35 32.54
C LYS A 29 13.01 -15.15 31.70
N LEU A 30 12.10 -14.58 30.89
CA LEU A 30 12.39 -13.37 30.12
C LEU A 30 12.65 -12.17 31.04
N VAL A 31 11.83 -11.97 32.06
CA VAL A 31 12.02 -10.91 33.05
C VAL A 31 13.35 -11.08 33.78
N SER A 32 13.67 -12.31 34.22
CA SER A 32 14.96 -12.63 34.85
C SER A 32 16.15 -12.31 33.94
N PHE A 33 16.06 -12.67 32.64
CA PHE A 33 17.10 -12.35 31.64
C PHE A 33 17.36 -10.84 31.55
N PHE A 34 16.31 -10.03 31.32
CA PHE A 34 16.48 -8.58 31.17
C PHE A 34 16.93 -7.90 32.46
N ASN A 35 16.46 -8.36 33.61
CA ASN A 35 16.90 -7.84 34.91
C ASN A 35 18.38 -8.16 35.16
N THR A 36 18.82 -9.40 34.88
CA THR A 36 20.20 -9.83 35.10
C THR A 36 21.17 -9.10 34.17
N TYR A 37 20.91 -9.08 32.90
CA TYR A 37 21.86 -8.58 31.92
C TYR A 37 21.75 -7.09 31.62
N PHE A 38 20.59 -6.48 31.85
CA PHE A 38 20.33 -5.08 31.47
C PHE A 38 19.94 -4.21 32.66
N SER A 39 19.99 -4.74 33.88
CA SER A 39 19.60 -4.01 35.09
C SER A 39 18.18 -3.42 34.96
N ALA A 40 17.27 -4.13 34.30
CA ALA A 40 15.88 -3.80 34.29
C ALA A 40 15.26 -4.13 35.66
N ASP A 41 14.27 -3.39 36.10
CA ASP A 41 13.52 -3.67 37.33
C ASP A 41 12.09 -4.09 36.96
N ASP A 42 11.98 -5.05 36.04
CA ASP A 42 10.70 -5.53 35.56
C ASP A 42 10.13 -6.62 36.48
N LYS A 43 8.82 -6.71 36.56
CA LYS A 43 8.12 -7.74 37.31
C LYS A 43 7.16 -8.52 36.43
N TYR A 44 7.03 -9.81 36.72
CA TYR A 44 6.04 -10.66 36.07
C TYR A 44 4.76 -10.71 36.91
N GLU A 45 3.77 -9.92 36.53
CA GLU A 45 2.53 -9.73 37.29
C GLU A 45 1.31 -9.88 36.37
N SER A 46 0.10 -9.82 36.96
CA SER A 46 -1.16 -9.80 36.21
C SER A 46 -1.17 -8.61 35.22
N GLY A 47 -1.53 -8.86 33.96
CA GLY A 47 -1.45 -7.86 32.88
C GLY A 47 -0.11 -7.82 32.12
N PHE A 48 0.83 -8.71 32.43
CA PHE A 48 2.05 -8.83 31.67
C PHE A 48 1.74 -9.10 30.18
N PRO A 49 2.36 -8.37 29.23
CA PRO A 49 2.10 -8.55 27.81
C PRO A 49 2.51 -9.96 27.33
N SER A 50 2.09 -10.34 26.14
CA SER A 50 2.58 -11.57 25.54
C SER A 50 4.11 -11.55 25.44
N ARG A 51 4.74 -12.72 25.59
CA ARG A 51 6.21 -12.87 25.69
C ARG A 51 6.95 -12.13 24.56
N TRP A 52 6.52 -12.32 23.34
CA TRP A 52 7.17 -11.69 22.19
C TRP A 52 6.95 -10.15 22.18
N ILE A 53 5.79 -9.63 22.62
CA ILE A 53 5.57 -8.17 22.74
C ILE A 53 6.50 -7.58 23.79
N TYR A 54 6.69 -8.26 24.90
CA TYR A 54 7.64 -7.83 25.93
C TYR A 54 9.06 -7.71 25.37
N VAL A 55 9.53 -8.77 24.68
CA VAL A 55 10.86 -8.77 24.04
C VAL A 55 10.95 -7.70 22.95
N TYR A 56 9.93 -7.56 22.10
CA TYR A 56 9.86 -6.55 21.06
C TYR A 56 10.05 -5.13 21.61
N ASN A 57 9.35 -4.79 22.68
CA ASN A 57 9.47 -3.47 23.32
C ASN A 57 10.89 -3.23 23.88
N LYS A 58 11.55 -4.26 24.40
CA LYS A 58 12.96 -4.18 24.84
C LYS A 58 13.90 -3.95 23.66
N LEU A 59 13.73 -4.67 22.55
CA LEU A 59 14.54 -4.52 21.34
C LEU A 59 14.38 -3.13 20.72
N VAL A 60 13.15 -2.61 20.60
CA VAL A 60 12.89 -1.23 20.17
C VAL A 60 13.63 -0.24 21.08
N GLY A 61 13.56 -0.43 22.40
CA GLY A 61 14.27 0.42 23.36
C GLY A 61 15.80 0.35 23.20
N PHE A 62 16.36 -0.80 22.88
CA PHE A 62 17.81 -0.94 22.64
C PHE A 62 18.25 -0.27 21.33
N LEU A 63 17.49 -0.41 20.27
CA LEU A 63 17.77 0.28 19.00
C LEU A 63 17.75 1.80 19.15
N ASN A 64 16.71 2.33 19.80
CA ASN A 64 16.58 3.77 20.02
C ASN A 64 17.69 4.38 20.87
N ARG A 65 18.27 3.60 21.81
CA ARG A 65 19.38 4.03 22.66
C ARG A 65 20.77 3.64 22.11
N GLY A 66 20.84 2.95 20.97
CA GLY A 66 22.10 2.47 20.40
C GLY A 66 22.77 1.34 21.22
N THR A 67 22.02 0.63 22.08
CA THR A 67 22.53 -0.41 22.99
C THR A 67 22.28 -1.84 22.53
N ILE A 68 21.81 -2.03 21.30
CA ILE A 68 21.50 -3.36 20.73
C ILE A 68 22.73 -4.28 20.69
N GLN A 69 23.94 -3.72 20.56
CA GLN A 69 25.20 -4.45 20.58
C GLN A 69 25.32 -5.35 21.82
N LYS A 70 25.02 -4.80 23.00
CA LYS A 70 25.10 -5.58 24.27
C LYS A 70 24.15 -6.78 24.25
N PHE A 71 22.95 -6.62 23.67
CA PHE A 71 22.00 -7.73 23.53
C PHE A 71 22.56 -8.82 22.61
N LEU A 72 23.10 -8.44 21.45
CA LEU A 72 23.72 -9.38 20.51
C LEU A 72 24.91 -10.09 21.12
N ASP A 73 25.81 -9.37 21.83
CA ASP A 73 26.96 -9.94 22.47
C ASP A 73 26.57 -11.01 23.50
N ILE A 74 25.50 -10.81 24.26
CA ILE A 74 25.02 -11.76 25.25
C ILE A 74 24.42 -12.99 24.58
N ILE A 75 23.42 -12.82 23.70
CA ILE A 75 22.65 -13.95 23.15
C ILE A 75 23.45 -14.82 22.17
N LEU A 76 24.57 -14.28 21.63
CA LEU A 76 25.49 -14.97 20.76
C LEU A 76 26.75 -15.42 21.48
N SER A 77 26.90 -15.18 22.81
CA SER A 77 28.06 -15.68 23.59
C SER A 77 27.94 -17.16 23.84
N LYS A 78 29.11 -17.83 23.87
CA LYS A 78 29.18 -19.25 24.20
C LYS A 78 28.70 -19.50 25.63
N GLU A 79 29.11 -18.65 26.54
CA GLU A 79 28.77 -18.75 27.97
C GLU A 79 27.25 -18.74 28.19
N TYR A 80 26.53 -17.84 27.52
CA TYR A 80 25.10 -17.79 27.60
C TYR A 80 24.43 -19.05 27.01
N LEU A 81 24.86 -19.48 25.81
CA LEU A 81 24.30 -20.65 25.14
C LEU A 81 24.58 -21.97 25.89
N MET A 82 25.78 -22.11 26.51
CA MET A 82 26.11 -23.25 27.36
C MET A 82 25.18 -23.29 28.58
N SER A 83 24.99 -22.17 29.26
CA SER A 83 24.16 -22.12 30.47
C SER A 83 22.66 -22.25 30.17
N GLU A 84 22.19 -21.77 29.02
CA GLU A 84 20.77 -21.75 28.63
C GLU A 84 20.29 -23.12 28.09
N GLN A 85 21.15 -23.89 27.42
CA GLN A 85 20.76 -25.10 26.69
C GLN A 85 21.61 -26.34 27.07
N ASP A 86 22.42 -26.25 28.12
CA ASP A 86 23.32 -27.33 28.59
C ASP A 86 24.22 -27.88 27.45
N LEU A 87 24.82 -26.98 26.67
CA LEU A 87 25.62 -27.31 25.51
C LEU A 87 27.13 -27.44 25.87
N THR A 88 27.85 -28.24 25.11
CA THR A 88 29.33 -28.22 25.15
C THR A 88 29.83 -26.91 24.52
N ALA A 89 31.10 -26.53 24.79
CA ALA A 89 31.69 -25.33 24.20
C ALA A 89 31.77 -25.38 22.66
N VAL A 90 31.89 -26.58 22.07
CA VAL A 90 31.90 -26.79 20.63
C VAL A 90 30.50 -26.61 20.05
N ASP A 91 29.49 -27.22 20.66
CA ASP A 91 28.10 -27.12 20.23
C ASP A 91 27.56 -25.68 20.39
N ALA A 92 27.94 -24.99 21.48
CA ALA A 92 27.61 -23.59 21.70
C ALA A 92 28.22 -22.68 20.62
N ALA A 93 29.43 -22.97 20.13
CA ALA A 93 30.04 -22.22 19.05
C ALA A 93 29.30 -22.41 17.72
N SER A 94 28.94 -23.65 17.37
CA SER A 94 28.12 -23.96 16.19
C SER A 94 26.74 -23.30 16.29
N LYS A 95 26.09 -23.41 17.43
CA LYS A 95 24.80 -22.82 17.71
C LYS A 95 24.80 -21.29 17.60
N SER A 96 25.84 -20.64 18.11
CA SER A 96 26.05 -19.20 17.97
C SER A 96 26.10 -18.77 16.50
N GLN A 97 26.84 -19.52 15.67
CA GLN A 97 26.90 -19.23 14.24
C GLN A 97 25.57 -19.46 13.54
N ASP A 98 24.82 -20.49 13.90
CA ASP A 98 23.48 -20.77 13.36
C ASP A 98 22.47 -19.69 13.72
N ILE A 99 22.54 -19.19 14.97
CA ILE A 99 21.68 -18.08 15.41
C ILE A 99 22.07 -16.79 14.68
N LEU A 100 23.36 -16.50 14.51
CA LEU A 100 23.84 -15.35 13.77
C LEU A 100 23.35 -15.36 12.32
N ASN A 101 23.43 -16.53 11.66
CA ASN A 101 22.96 -16.70 10.29
C ASN A 101 21.45 -16.43 10.20
N GLU A 102 20.67 -16.95 11.14
CA GLU A 102 19.21 -16.72 11.17
C GLU A 102 18.86 -15.26 11.43
N LEU A 103 19.54 -14.59 12.38
CA LEU A 103 19.35 -13.17 12.62
C LEU A 103 19.68 -12.35 11.36
N ASN A 104 20.77 -12.66 10.67
CA ASN A 104 21.15 -12.00 9.42
C ASN A 104 20.12 -12.24 8.31
N ASN A 105 19.56 -13.45 8.18
CA ASN A 105 18.48 -13.73 7.25
C ASN A 105 17.24 -12.87 7.52
N ILE A 106 16.87 -12.71 8.80
CA ILE A 106 15.71 -11.89 9.20
C ILE A 106 15.91 -10.42 8.85
N ILE A 107 17.11 -9.84 9.14
CA ILE A 107 17.36 -8.39 8.96
C ILE A 107 17.88 -8.00 7.58
N ARG A 108 18.24 -8.96 6.73
CA ARG A 108 18.74 -8.71 5.37
C ARG A 108 17.81 -7.87 4.53
N LYS A 109 16.49 -8.07 4.65
CA LYS A 109 15.49 -7.26 3.96
C LYS A 109 15.54 -5.78 4.35
N ASP A 110 16.00 -5.48 5.55
CA ASP A 110 16.15 -4.12 6.07
C ASP A 110 17.50 -3.50 5.67
N GLN A 111 18.31 -4.21 4.88
CA GLN A 111 19.66 -3.83 4.47
C GLN A 111 20.62 -3.66 5.67
N TYR A 112 20.52 -4.56 6.64
CA TYR A 112 21.42 -4.67 7.78
C TYR A 112 22.05 -6.04 7.83
N THR A 113 23.26 -6.11 8.37
CA THR A 113 23.95 -7.34 8.72
C THR A 113 24.58 -7.22 10.10
N ILE A 114 24.64 -8.33 10.84
CA ILE A 114 25.38 -8.42 12.10
C ILE A 114 26.75 -9.00 11.78
N THR A 115 27.78 -8.24 12.05
CA THR A 115 29.19 -8.67 11.89
C THR A 115 29.92 -8.69 13.22
N LYS A 116 30.91 -9.56 13.37
CA LYS A 116 31.76 -9.58 14.55
C LYS A 116 33.07 -8.84 14.27
N SER A 117 33.34 -7.78 15.03
CA SER A 117 34.62 -7.07 14.99
C SER A 117 35.10 -6.68 16.38
N ASN A 118 36.39 -6.80 16.65
CA ASN A 118 36.99 -6.51 17.94
C ASN A 118 36.34 -7.26 19.12
N GLY A 119 35.84 -8.49 18.88
CA GLY A 119 35.19 -9.30 19.91
C GLY A 119 33.71 -9.05 20.10
N HIS A 120 33.14 -8.00 19.50
CA HIS A 120 31.75 -7.57 19.64
C HIS A 120 30.94 -7.79 18.38
N TYR A 121 29.62 -8.01 18.53
CA TYR A 121 28.68 -8.13 17.44
C TYR A 121 28.06 -6.75 17.15
N ASN A 122 28.28 -6.26 15.94
CA ASN A 122 27.82 -4.94 15.52
C ASN A 122 26.76 -5.06 14.43
N LEU A 123 25.69 -4.29 14.59
CA LEU A 123 24.67 -4.11 13.57
C LEU A 123 25.16 -3.07 12.56
N VAL A 124 25.44 -3.51 11.33
CA VAL A 124 25.99 -2.68 10.26
C VAL A 124 24.98 -2.55 9.14
N SER A 125 24.76 -1.34 8.62
CA SER A 125 23.94 -1.16 7.43
C SER A 125 24.71 -1.57 6.19
N GLU A 126 24.15 -2.48 5.39
CA GLU A 126 24.77 -2.95 4.14
C GLU A 126 24.69 -1.91 3.04
N ASN A 127 23.60 -1.13 3.03
CA ASN A 127 23.40 -0.10 2.03
C ASN A 127 22.87 1.18 2.67
N THR A 128 23.76 2.14 2.92
CA THR A 128 23.41 3.44 3.50
C THR A 128 22.64 4.34 2.53
N ASP A 129 22.61 4.01 1.24
CA ASP A 129 21.91 4.75 0.19
C ASP A 129 20.40 4.44 0.16
N LEU A 130 19.96 3.28 0.68
CA LEU A 130 18.55 2.88 0.70
C LEU A 130 17.89 3.18 2.04
N VAL A 131 16.74 3.86 1.99
CA VAL A 131 15.86 4.13 3.14
C VAL A 131 14.54 3.43 2.90
N LEU A 132 14.12 2.54 3.80
CA LEU A 132 12.80 1.92 3.74
C LEU A 132 11.72 2.99 3.94
N ILE A 133 10.80 3.11 2.99
CA ILE A 133 9.69 4.06 3.02
C ILE A 133 8.31 3.38 3.02
N GLY A 134 8.26 2.09 2.72
CA GLY A 134 7.02 1.32 2.72
C GLY A 134 7.26 -0.18 2.65
N SER A 135 6.29 -0.95 3.18
CA SER A 135 6.31 -2.40 3.12
C SER A 135 4.91 -2.91 2.75
N GLY A 136 4.78 -3.51 1.57
CA GLY A 136 3.56 -4.16 1.10
C GLY A 136 3.52 -5.66 1.42
N GLY A 137 2.53 -6.37 0.89
CA GLY A 137 2.40 -7.83 1.08
C GLY A 137 3.63 -8.61 0.61
N PHE A 138 4.08 -8.35 -0.61
CA PHE A 138 5.16 -9.12 -1.27
C PHE A 138 6.47 -8.36 -1.44
N ALA A 139 6.45 -7.03 -1.36
CA ALA A 139 7.60 -6.19 -1.65
C ALA A 139 7.80 -5.10 -0.62
N ASN A 140 9.06 -4.72 -0.42
CA ASN A 140 9.48 -3.54 0.31
C ASN A 140 9.81 -2.41 -0.67
N VAL A 141 9.54 -1.19 -0.26
CA VAL A 141 9.78 0.02 -1.06
C VAL A 141 10.82 0.88 -0.37
N TYR A 142 11.87 1.22 -1.09
CA TYR A 142 12.98 2.02 -0.58
C TYR A 142 13.13 3.29 -1.42
N ARG A 143 13.60 4.35 -0.78
CA ARG A 143 14.11 5.54 -1.47
C ARG A 143 15.63 5.50 -1.52
N GLN A 144 16.21 5.69 -2.69
CA GLN A 144 17.64 5.89 -2.85
C GLN A 144 17.99 7.35 -2.54
N LYS A 145 18.88 7.59 -1.57
CA LYS A 145 19.29 8.95 -1.17
C LYS A 145 20.07 9.65 -2.27
N SER A 146 20.95 8.92 -2.96
CA SER A 146 21.84 9.46 -3.99
C SER A 146 21.11 9.93 -5.24
N THR A 147 20.05 9.22 -5.66
CA THR A 147 19.32 9.49 -6.90
C THR A 147 17.93 10.05 -6.68
N GLY A 148 17.37 9.90 -5.48
CA GLY A 148 15.97 10.17 -5.17
C GLY A 148 14.99 9.15 -5.72
N LEU A 149 15.45 8.17 -6.53
CA LEU A 149 14.60 7.15 -7.12
C LEU A 149 14.01 6.21 -6.06
N ILE A 150 12.90 5.60 -6.42
CA ILE A 150 12.27 4.56 -5.62
C ILE A 150 12.74 3.19 -6.11
N LYS A 151 13.13 2.32 -5.18
CA LYS A 151 13.46 0.91 -5.45
C LYS A 151 12.41 0.03 -4.79
N LYS A 152 11.63 -0.71 -5.59
CA LYS A 152 10.69 -1.73 -5.12
C LYS A 152 11.39 -3.08 -5.21
N ARG A 153 11.50 -3.80 -4.09
CA ARG A 153 12.23 -5.06 -3.97
C ARG A 153 11.32 -6.14 -3.40
N LEU A 154 11.33 -7.30 -4.01
CA LEU A 154 10.62 -8.47 -3.49
C LEU A 154 11.17 -8.84 -2.12
N LYS A 155 10.30 -9.19 -1.17
CA LYS A 155 10.73 -9.67 0.16
C LYS A 155 11.46 -11.00 0.04
N ASP A 156 12.46 -11.21 0.88
CA ASP A 156 13.31 -12.39 0.84
C ASP A 156 12.53 -13.70 1.02
N ASP A 157 11.45 -13.68 1.79
CA ASP A 157 10.54 -14.81 1.99
C ASP A 157 9.92 -15.31 0.66
N PHE A 158 9.85 -14.48 -0.37
CA PHE A 158 9.25 -14.77 -1.67
C PHE A 158 10.26 -14.93 -2.82
N ILE A 159 11.55 -14.65 -2.58
CA ILE A 159 12.58 -14.71 -3.63
C ILE A 159 12.74 -16.14 -4.21
N THR A 160 12.54 -17.17 -3.39
CA THR A 160 12.61 -18.58 -3.83
C THR A 160 11.34 -19.05 -4.56
N ASP A 161 10.22 -18.35 -4.41
CA ASP A 161 8.97 -18.68 -5.07
C ASP A 161 8.99 -18.21 -6.54
N LYS A 162 9.11 -19.18 -7.46
CA LYS A 162 9.14 -18.92 -8.90
C LYS A 162 7.87 -18.24 -9.41
N GLY A 163 6.72 -18.55 -8.82
CA GLY A 163 5.42 -17.95 -9.20
C GLY A 163 5.37 -16.47 -8.84
N ILE A 164 5.75 -16.12 -7.61
CA ILE A 164 5.76 -14.74 -7.12
C ILE A 164 6.83 -13.92 -7.85
N ARG A 165 8.03 -14.46 -8.06
CA ARG A 165 9.08 -13.80 -8.87
C ARG A 165 8.61 -13.50 -10.30
N SER A 166 7.97 -14.47 -10.95
CA SER A 166 7.44 -14.31 -12.29
C SER A 166 6.37 -13.21 -12.36
N ARG A 167 5.48 -13.15 -11.36
CA ARG A 167 4.46 -12.09 -11.24
C ARG A 167 5.11 -10.72 -11.05
N PHE A 168 6.09 -10.61 -10.16
CA PHE A 168 6.81 -9.36 -9.88
C PHE A 168 7.54 -8.83 -11.13
N LYS A 169 8.22 -9.72 -11.87
CA LYS A 169 8.85 -9.38 -13.14
C LYS A 169 7.84 -8.97 -14.21
N ARG A 170 6.69 -9.62 -14.26
CA ARG A 170 5.60 -9.29 -15.18
C ARG A 170 4.97 -7.94 -14.87
N GLU A 171 4.81 -7.59 -13.59
CA GLU A 171 4.37 -6.27 -13.14
C GLU A 171 5.29 -5.19 -13.72
N PHE A 172 6.61 -5.32 -13.54
CA PHE A 172 7.58 -4.42 -14.14
C PHE A 172 7.45 -4.34 -15.68
N ALA A 173 7.36 -5.49 -16.35
CA ALA A 173 7.27 -5.54 -17.81
C ALA A 173 5.99 -4.88 -18.36
N ILE A 174 4.84 -5.07 -17.69
CA ILE A 174 3.57 -4.44 -18.04
C ILE A 174 3.67 -2.93 -17.83
N THR A 175 4.14 -2.50 -16.66
CA THR A 175 4.30 -1.06 -16.34
C THR A 175 5.24 -0.39 -17.33
N LYS A 176 6.36 -1.04 -17.67
CA LYS A 176 7.32 -0.56 -18.69
C LYS A 176 6.68 -0.42 -20.07
N LYS A 177 5.86 -1.40 -20.48
CA LYS A 177 5.13 -1.37 -21.77
C LYS A 177 4.09 -0.25 -21.82
N LEU A 178 3.50 0.09 -20.67
CA LEU A 178 2.51 1.16 -20.53
C LEU A 178 3.17 2.55 -20.37
N ALA A 179 4.51 2.64 -20.36
CA ALA A 179 5.23 3.89 -20.17
C ALA A 179 4.67 5.00 -21.06
N GLY A 180 4.39 6.13 -20.44
CA GLY A 180 3.78 7.29 -21.08
C GLY A 180 2.97 8.12 -20.09
N PHE A 181 2.16 9.03 -20.63
CA PHE A 181 1.35 9.91 -19.81
C PHE A 181 0.34 9.13 -18.95
N GLY A 182 0.46 9.24 -17.65
CA GLY A 182 -0.51 8.68 -16.71
C GLY A 182 -0.15 7.31 -16.09
N VAL A 183 0.99 6.71 -16.45
CA VAL A 183 1.51 5.51 -15.79
C VAL A 183 2.85 5.81 -15.15
N ILE A 184 3.11 5.27 -13.95
CA ILE A 184 4.37 5.47 -13.24
C ILE A 184 5.54 4.99 -14.10
N GLU A 185 6.62 5.76 -14.16
CA GLU A 185 7.78 5.41 -14.95
C GLU A 185 8.67 4.43 -14.19
N VAL A 186 8.97 3.30 -14.81
CA VAL A 186 9.90 2.29 -14.30
C VAL A 186 11.15 2.22 -15.18
N TYR A 187 12.33 2.13 -14.57
CA TYR A 187 13.61 2.29 -15.28
C TYR A 187 14.32 0.96 -15.55
N SER A 188 14.73 0.26 -14.52
CA SER A 188 15.55 -0.94 -14.60
C SER A 188 15.05 -2.02 -13.66
N PHE A 189 15.21 -3.28 -14.09
CA PHE A 189 14.95 -4.46 -13.28
C PHE A 189 16.28 -5.16 -12.96
N ASP A 190 16.49 -5.51 -11.70
CA ASP A 190 17.63 -6.29 -11.23
C ASP A 190 17.18 -7.72 -10.91
N GLU A 191 17.65 -8.68 -11.71
CA GLU A 191 17.33 -10.11 -11.56
C GLU A 191 17.92 -10.71 -10.27
N ASN A 192 19.11 -10.26 -9.86
CA ASN A 192 19.81 -10.82 -8.70
C ASN A 192 19.14 -10.41 -7.38
N ASP A 193 18.68 -9.16 -7.32
CA ASP A 193 18.05 -8.57 -6.15
C ASP A 193 16.52 -8.63 -6.21
N CYS A 194 15.97 -9.15 -7.29
CA CYS A 194 14.53 -9.16 -7.56
C CYS A 194 13.88 -7.81 -7.24
N SER A 195 14.41 -6.76 -7.83
CA SER A 195 13.97 -5.39 -7.60
C SER A 195 13.89 -4.58 -8.90
N TYR A 196 13.14 -3.48 -8.87
CA TYR A 196 13.16 -2.51 -9.95
C TYR A 196 13.14 -1.08 -9.39
N THR A 197 13.62 -0.15 -10.22
CA THR A 197 13.61 1.28 -9.90
C THR A 197 12.50 1.99 -10.64
N MET A 198 11.92 3.02 -9.99
CA MET A 198 10.86 3.84 -10.54
C MET A 198 10.98 5.30 -10.08
N GLU A 199 10.25 6.19 -10.73
CA GLU A 199 10.18 7.60 -10.34
C GLU A 199 9.59 7.78 -8.95
N PRO A 200 10.02 8.82 -8.20
CA PRO A 200 9.44 9.16 -6.92
C PRO A 200 8.08 9.85 -7.08
N ALA A 201 7.17 9.55 -6.18
CA ALA A 201 5.89 10.24 -6.06
C ALA A 201 5.86 11.15 -4.83
N GLU A 202 5.06 12.20 -4.90
CA GLU A 202 4.84 13.12 -3.79
C GLU A 202 3.94 12.49 -2.73
N MET A 203 2.80 11.92 -3.16
CA MET A 203 1.83 11.24 -2.30
C MET A 203 0.89 10.36 -3.11
N THR A 204 0.09 9.55 -2.43
CA THR A 204 -1.00 8.79 -3.04
C THR A 204 -2.25 9.67 -3.19
N LEU A 205 -3.16 9.27 -4.10
CA LEU A 205 -4.47 9.90 -4.21
C LEU A 205 -5.26 9.80 -2.89
N GLU A 206 -5.11 8.71 -2.14
CA GLU A 206 -5.74 8.57 -0.83
C GLU A 206 -5.29 9.66 0.14
N ALA A 207 -3.97 9.87 0.25
CA ALA A 207 -3.40 10.92 1.09
C ALA A 207 -3.81 12.32 0.62
N TYR A 208 -3.86 12.53 -0.70
CA TYR A 208 -4.27 13.80 -1.29
C TYR A 208 -5.73 14.16 -0.96
N VAL A 209 -6.67 13.23 -1.16
CA VAL A 209 -8.09 13.46 -0.90
C VAL A 209 -8.36 13.66 0.60
N LYS A 210 -7.72 12.84 1.46
CA LYS A 210 -7.87 12.96 2.92
C LYS A 210 -7.19 14.19 3.53
N GLY A 211 -6.09 14.64 2.94
CA GLY A 211 -5.29 15.75 3.45
C GLY A 211 -5.72 17.14 2.96
N ASN A 212 -6.64 17.24 2.00
CA ASN A 212 -7.01 18.50 1.37
C ASN A 212 -8.53 18.67 1.23
N THR A 213 -9.02 19.89 1.37
CA THR A 213 -10.37 20.24 0.97
C THR A 213 -10.40 20.55 -0.52
N LEU A 214 -10.85 19.59 -1.33
CA LEU A 214 -10.86 19.72 -2.78
C LEU A 214 -12.09 20.50 -3.26
N THR A 215 -11.88 21.42 -4.20
CA THR A 215 -12.98 22.06 -4.94
C THR A 215 -13.62 21.05 -5.90
N GLU A 216 -14.88 21.25 -6.25
CA GLU A 216 -15.58 20.40 -7.23
C GLU A 216 -14.82 20.30 -8.57
N GLU A 217 -14.21 21.41 -9.01
CA GLU A 217 -13.39 21.42 -10.22
C GLU A 217 -12.14 20.53 -10.08
N SER A 218 -11.49 20.57 -8.93
CA SER A 218 -10.31 19.71 -8.65
C SER A 218 -10.69 18.24 -8.58
N LYS A 219 -11.82 17.90 -7.96
CA LYS A 219 -12.38 16.55 -7.93
C LYS A 219 -12.66 16.03 -9.35
N VAL A 220 -13.39 16.82 -10.16
CA VAL A 220 -13.69 16.48 -11.55
C VAL A 220 -12.42 16.30 -12.38
N ARG A 221 -11.42 17.15 -12.19
CA ARG A 221 -10.12 17.03 -12.88
C ARG A 221 -9.42 15.73 -12.53
N CYS A 222 -9.38 15.34 -11.25
CA CYS A 222 -8.80 14.04 -10.83
C CYS A 222 -9.54 12.86 -11.48
N ILE A 223 -10.87 12.88 -11.45
CA ILE A 223 -11.71 11.81 -12.05
C ILE A 223 -11.43 11.70 -13.55
N ARG A 224 -11.41 12.80 -14.28
CA ARG A 224 -11.11 12.83 -15.71
C ARG A 224 -9.75 12.23 -16.05
N GLN A 225 -8.70 12.60 -15.29
CA GLN A 225 -7.37 12.06 -15.50
C GLN A 225 -7.35 10.55 -15.31
N ILE A 226 -7.95 10.04 -14.23
CA ILE A 226 -7.99 8.60 -13.93
C ILE A 226 -8.73 7.84 -15.04
N LEU A 227 -9.92 8.33 -15.44
CA LEU A 227 -10.72 7.72 -16.49
C LEU A 227 -9.99 7.72 -17.84
N TYR A 228 -9.29 8.81 -18.19
CA TYR A 228 -8.50 8.90 -19.40
C TYR A 228 -7.35 7.89 -19.42
N ILE A 229 -6.59 7.79 -18.32
CA ILE A 229 -5.48 6.85 -18.19
C ILE A 229 -5.99 5.42 -18.33
N MET A 230 -7.05 5.06 -17.60
CA MET A 230 -7.60 3.71 -17.63
C MET A 230 -8.27 3.36 -18.96
N ALA A 231 -8.82 4.34 -19.67
CA ALA A 231 -9.32 4.13 -21.03
C ALA A 231 -8.19 3.73 -22.00
N ASP A 232 -7.02 4.38 -21.91
CA ASP A 232 -5.84 4.02 -22.73
C ASP A 232 -5.28 2.65 -22.33
N VAL A 233 -5.26 2.31 -21.05
CA VAL A 233 -4.87 0.99 -20.54
C VAL A 233 -5.80 -0.10 -21.07
N HIS A 234 -7.12 0.10 -20.99
CA HIS A 234 -8.13 -0.85 -21.49
C HIS A 234 -8.10 -1.00 -23.00
N LYS A 235 -7.76 0.07 -23.74
CA LYS A 235 -7.55 0.01 -25.19
C LYS A 235 -6.40 -0.91 -25.61
N LYS A 236 -5.41 -1.09 -24.71
CA LYS A 236 -4.28 -2.03 -24.89
C LYS A 236 -4.56 -3.43 -24.36
N ASP A 237 -5.83 -3.74 -24.02
CA ASP A 237 -6.31 -5.00 -23.43
C ASP A 237 -5.60 -5.39 -22.13
N ILE A 238 -5.21 -4.38 -21.34
CA ILE A 238 -4.62 -4.57 -20.02
C ILE A 238 -5.69 -4.26 -18.97
N ILE A 239 -5.77 -5.12 -17.95
CA ILE A 239 -6.66 -5.00 -16.80
C ILE A 239 -5.79 -4.80 -15.56
N HIS A 240 -6.12 -3.83 -14.73
CA HIS A 240 -5.33 -3.49 -13.53
C HIS A 240 -5.57 -4.47 -12.39
N ARG A 241 -6.83 -4.83 -12.12
CA ARG A 241 -7.30 -5.80 -11.11
C ARG A 241 -7.08 -5.43 -9.64
N ASP A 242 -6.29 -4.42 -9.32
CA ASP A 242 -6.04 -3.92 -7.95
C ASP A 242 -6.07 -2.38 -7.92
N LEU A 243 -7.00 -1.78 -8.67
CA LEU A 243 -7.11 -0.33 -8.74
C LEU A 243 -7.73 0.23 -7.46
N SER A 244 -6.97 1.11 -6.80
CA SER A 244 -7.40 1.79 -5.57
C SER A 244 -6.68 3.14 -5.44
N PRO A 245 -7.13 4.07 -4.58
CA PRO A 245 -6.46 5.36 -4.38
C PRO A 245 -5.01 5.26 -3.90
N ASN A 246 -4.62 4.12 -3.31
CA ASN A 246 -3.24 3.86 -2.88
C ASN A 246 -2.30 3.49 -4.03
N ASN A 247 -2.86 3.03 -5.16
CA ASN A 247 -2.11 2.69 -6.37
C ASN A 247 -2.16 3.82 -7.42
N ILE A 248 -2.68 5.00 -7.05
CA ILE A 248 -2.70 6.21 -7.85
C ILE A 248 -1.87 7.27 -7.13
N PHE A 249 -0.88 7.81 -7.81
CA PHE A 249 0.11 8.73 -7.24
C PHE A 249 0.03 10.12 -7.87
N ILE A 250 0.44 11.12 -7.11
CA ILE A 250 0.64 12.48 -7.60
C ILE A 250 2.12 12.70 -7.84
N ILE A 251 2.45 13.07 -9.06
CA ILE A 251 3.80 13.33 -9.53
C ILE A 251 3.77 14.61 -10.37
N SER A 252 4.43 15.66 -9.90
CA SER A 252 4.46 16.98 -10.55
C SER A 252 3.06 17.52 -10.89
N GLY A 253 2.11 17.34 -9.98
CA GLY A 253 0.72 17.79 -10.12
C GLY A 253 -0.15 16.96 -11.07
N CYS A 254 0.37 15.86 -11.65
CA CYS A 254 -0.35 14.92 -12.48
C CYS A 254 -0.61 13.60 -11.74
N LEU A 255 -1.73 12.96 -12.05
CA LEU A 255 -2.00 11.62 -11.55
C LEU A 255 -1.31 10.57 -12.42
N LYS A 256 -0.71 9.59 -11.77
CA LYS A 256 -0.12 8.41 -12.39
C LYS A 256 -0.57 7.14 -11.68
N ILE A 257 -0.92 6.11 -12.46
CA ILE A 257 -1.34 4.81 -11.96
C ILE A 257 -0.12 3.89 -11.91
N ALA A 258 0.02 3.13 -10.83
CA ALA A 258 1.08 2.16 -10.60
C ALA A 258 0.52 0.80 -10.23
N ASP A 259 1.42 -0.18 -10.06
CA ASP A 259 1.10 -1.52 -9.56
C ASP A 259 0.13 -2.30 -10.47
N PHE A 260 0.45 -2.34 -11.78
CA PHE A 260 -0.19 -3.21 -12.77
C PHE A 260 0.15 -4.68 -12.50
N GLY A 261 0.13 -5.05 -11.22
CA GLY A 261 0.32 -6.43 -10.78
C GLY A 261 -0.88 -7.27 -11.18
N LEU A 262 -0.63 -8.51 -11.49
CA LEU A 262 -1.67 -9.50 -11.68
C LEU A 262 -2.38 -9.68 -10.34
N GLY A 263 -3.54 -9.14 -10.18
CA GLY A 263 -4.38 -9.07 -9.00
C GLY A 263 -3.97 -9.99 -7.86
N LYS A 264 -4.02 -9.51 -6.64
CA LYS A 264 -3.70 -10.29 -5.44
C LYS A 264 -4.38 -11.65 -5.53
N ASP A 265 -3.59 -12.73 -5.51
CA ASP A 265 -4.12 -14.07 -5.36
C ASP A 265 -4.72 -14.15 -3.95
N LEU A 266 -6.03 -13.96 -3.84
CA LEU A 266 -6.75 -13.97 -2.56
C LEU A 266 -6.54 -15.29 -1.81
N ASN A 267 -6.20 -16.39 -2.51
CA ASN A 267 -5.88 -17.66 -1.91
C ASN A 267 -4.54 -17.65 -1.15
N VAL A 268 -3.60 -16.76 -1.53
CA VAL A 268 -2.34 -16.57 -0.78
C VAL A 268 -2.56 -15.67 0.44
N PHE A 269 -3.55 -14.76 0.40
CA PHE A 269 -3.90 -13.90 1.54
C PHE A 269 -4.54 -14.65 2.69
N THR A 270 -5.28 -15.75 2.43
CA THR A 270 -5.92 -16.54 3.49
C THR A 270 -4.95 -17.43 4.26
N SER A 271 -3.77 -17.73 3.73
CA SER A 271 -2.76 -18.56 4.39
C SER A 271 -1.76 -17.79 5.27
N HIS A 272 -1.63 -16.48 5.10
CA HIS A 272 -0.78 -15.63 5.93
C HIS A 272 -1.61 -14.49 6.52
N GLN A 273 -2.20 -14.76 7.70
CA GLN A 273 -2.92 -13.78 8.52
C GLN A 273 -1.98 -12.63 8.92
N THR A 274 -1.88 -11.63 8.06
CA THR A 274 -1.49 -10.29 8.46
C THR A 274 -2.62 -9.35 8.06
N LEU A 275 -3.65 -9.31 8.90
CA LEU A 275 -4.65 -8.26 8.93
C LEU A 275 -3.96 -6.94 9.32
N HIS A 276 -3.14 -6.39 8.43
CA HIS A 276 -2.77 -5.00 8.53
C HIS A 276 -3.98 -4.16 8.14
N THR A 277 -4.32 -3.18 8.94
CA THR A 277 -5.44 -2.24 8.76
C THR A 277 -5.53 -1.64 7.35
N ASN A 278 -4.40 -1.56 6.62
CA ASN A 278 -4.34 -1.10 5.22
C ASN A 278 -4.96 -2.10 4.22
N ALA A 279 -5.02 -3.40 4.52
CA ALA A 279 -5.63 -4.39 3.63
C ALA A 279 -7.15 -4.28 3.62
N VAL A 280 -7.78 -3.97 4.77
CA VAL A 280 -9.24 -3.84 4.90
C VAL A 280 -9.77 -2.73 3.99
N GLY A 281 -9.08 -1.60 3.89
CA GLY A 281 -9.48 -0.48 3.03
C GLY A 281 -9.44 -0.80 1.53
N GLN A 282 -8.53 -1.64 1.06
CA GLN A 282 -8.44 -2.00 -0.36
C GLN A 282 -9.58 -2.90 -0.83
N TYR A 283 -10.17 -3.73 0.06
CA TYR A 283 -11.31 -4.59 -0.29
C TYR A 283 -12.54 -3.80 -0.73
N LEU A 284 -12.70 -2.55 -0.28
CA LEU A 284 -13.82 -1.70 -0.68
C LEU A 284 -13.82 -1.33 -2.16
N TYR A 285 -12.66 -1.44 -2.83
CA TYR A 285 -12.49 -1.16 -4.26
C TYR A 285 -12.51 -2.42 -5.13
N CYS A 286 -12.49 -3.60 -4.52
CA CYS A 286 -12.46 -4.87 -5.22
C CYS A 286 -13.86 -5.28 -5.70
N ALA A 287 -13.98 -5.66 -6.97
CA ALA A 287 -15.25 -6.11 -7.52
C ALA A 287 -15.68 -7.46 -6.94
N PRO A 288 -17.01 -7.71 -6.75
CA PRO A 288 -17.51 -8.94 -6.13
C PRO A 288 -17.00 -10.23 -6.78
N GLU A 289 -16.92 -10.29 -8.10
CA GLU A 289 -16.43 -11.44 -8.84
C GLU A 289 -14.95 -11.77 -8.57
N GLN A 290 -14.16 -10.77 -8.18
CA GLN A 290 -12.74 -10.98 -7.85
C GLN A 290 -12.55 -11.74 -6.54
N PHE A 291 -13.56 -11.76 -5.65
CA PHE A 291 -13.54 -12.59 -4.44
C PHE A 291 -13.81 -14.06 -4.73
N MET A 292 -14.49 -14.36 -5.82
CA MET A 292 -14.84 -15.74 -6.18
C MET A 292 -13.77 -16.39 -7.06
N MET A 293 -13.36 -15.75 -8.14
CA MET A 293 -12.29 -16.22 -9.03
C MET A 293 -11.62 -15.05 -9.75
N LEU A 294 -10.35 -14.80 -9.50
CA LEU A 294 -9.54 -13.80 -10.21
C LEU A 294 -9.45 -14.02 -11.73
N ARG A 295 -9.74 -15.23 -12.20
CA ARG A 295 -9.76 -15.56 -13.63
C ARG A 295 -10.88 -14.88 -14.39
N ASP A 296 -11.97 -14.56 -13.72
CA ASP A 296 -13.18 -13.99 -14.33
C ASP A 296 -13.13 -12.44 -14.37
N ALA A 297 -12.08 -11.85 -13.80
CA ALA A 297 -11.88 -10.41 -13.84
C ALA A 297 -11.58 -9.93 -15.26
N ASP A 298 -12.46 -9.12 -15.80
CA ASP A 298 -12.32 -8.38 -17.05
C ASP A 298 -12.22 -6.86 -16.82
N LYS A 299 -12.32 -6.04 -17.87
CA LYS A 299 -12.30 -4.57 -17.77
C LYS A 299 -13.41 -4.02 -16.85
N ARG A 300 -14.51 -4.75 -16.67
CA ARG A 300 -15.63 -4.37 -15.80
C ARG A 300 -15.30 -4.47 -14.32
N SER A 301 -14.32 -5.29 -13.95
CA SER A 301 -13.80 -5.29 -12.57
C SER A 301 -13.07 -3.99 -12.25
N ASP A 302 -12.26 -3.46 -13.18
CA ASP A 302 -11.65 -2.14 -13.02
C ASP A 302 -12.71 -1.02 -13.05
N VAL A 303 -13.78 -1.16 -13.85
CA VAL A 303 -14.91 -0.22 -13.84
C VAL A 303 -15.58 -0.14 -12.48
N TYR A 304 -15.73 -1.26 -11.78
CA TYR A 304 -16.22 -1.27 -10.40
C TYR A 304 -15.30 -0.46 -9.48
N SER A 305 -13.99 -0.74 -9.55
CA SER A 305 -12.99 0.01 -8.76
C SER A 305 -13.01 1.51 -9.07
N LEU A 306 -13.15 1.88 -10.35
CA LEU A 306 -13.28 3.28 -10.79
C LEU A 306 -14.54 3.94 -10.20
N GLY A 307 -15.67 3.25 -10.18
CA GLY A 307 -16.89 3.75 -9.53
C GLY A 307 -16.69 4.04 -8.05
N ARG A 308 -16.01 3.13 -7.32
CA ARG A 308 -15.64 3.32 -5.91
C ARG A 308 -14.66 4.47 -5.70
N ILE A 309 -13.70 4.64 -6.62
CA ILE A 309 -12.74 5.76 -6.58
C ILE A 309 -13.45 7.10 -6.83
N ILE A 310 -14.41 7.15 -7.76
CA ILE A 310 -15.21 8.36 -7.98
C ILE A 310 -15.99 8.72 -6.71
N ASN A 311 -16.68 7.75 -6.08
CA ASN A 311 -17.35 7.98 -4.80
C ASN A 311 -16.38 8.56 -3.75
N PHE A 312 -15.21 7.93 -3.58
CA PHE A 312 -14.19 8.38 -2.64
C PHE A 312 -13.68 9.81 -2.91
N ILE A 313 -13.43 10.17 -4.18
CA ILE A 313 -13.02 11.54 -4.53
C ILE A 313 -14.13 12.55 -4.21
N MET A 314 -15.38 12.18 -4.45
CA MET A 314 -16.52 13.08 -4.27
C MET A 314 -16.90 13.26 -2.79
N THR A 315 -16.87 12.20 -1.99
CA THR A 315 -17.43 12.18 -0.62
C THR A 315 -16.42 11.89 0.48
N GLY A 316 -15.26 11.33 0.15
CA GLY A 316 -14.28 10.79 1.11
C GLY A 316 -14.54 9.33 1.51
N ASP A 317 -15.66 8.73 1.07
CA ASP A 317 -16.04 7.35 1.33
C ASP A 317 -16.32 6.59 0.02
N PRO A 318 -15.62 5.48 -0.27
CA PRO A 318 -15.85 4.70 -1.50
C PRO A 318 -17.26 4.07 -1.58
N SER A 319 -17.95 3.95 -0.45
CA SER A 319 -19.28 3.36 -0.37
C SER A 319 -20.42 4.37 -0.48
N ASP A 320 -20.12 5.66 -0.31
CA ASP A 320 -21.11 6.74 -0.38
C ASP A 320 -21.26 7.25 -1.80
N SER A 321 -22.43 6.99 -2.41
CA SER A 321 -22.82 7.49 -3.75
C SER A 321 -23.67 8.75 -3.71
N HIS A 322 -23.86 9.41 -2.57
CA HIS A 322 -24.69 10.60 -2.44
C HIS A 322 -23.98 11.86 -2.97
N HIS A 323 -23.82 11.93 -4.27
CA HIS A 323 -23.20 13.07 -4.98
C HIS A 323 -23.77 13.24 -6.39
N ALA A 324 -23.36 14.29 -7.10
CA ALA A 324 -23.88 14.66 -8.41
C ALA A 324 -23.78 13.56 -9.50
N PHE A 325 -22.86 12.62 -9.36
CA PHE A 325 -22.60 11.53 -10.33
C PHE A 325 -23.15 10.18 -9.85
N ARG A 326 -24.06 10.16 -8.90
CA ARG A 326 -24.64 8.95 -8.30
C ARG A 326 -25.05 7.90 -9.34
N ASN A 327 -25.84 8.28 -10.35
CA ASN A 327 -26.36 7.35 -11.36
C ASN A 327 -25.23 6.68 -12.16
N VAL A 328 -24.11 7.40 -12.37
CA VAL A 328 -22.93 6.86 -13.07
C VAL A 328 -22.19 5.86 -12.18
N THR A 329 -21.99 6.20 -10.92
CA THR A 329 -21.25 5.34 -9.98
C THR A 329 -22.05 4.13 -9.54
N GLU A 330 -23.35 4.23 -9.30
CA GLU A 330 -24.22 3.09 -8.99
C GLU A 330 -24.22 2.06 -10.13
N LYS A 331 -24.28 2.51 -11.39
CA LYS A 331 -24.13 1.60 -12.53
C LYS A 331 -22.74 0.99 -12.59
N ALA A 332 -21.67 1.77 -12.39
CA ALA A 332 -20.31 1.27 -12.39
C ALA A 332 -20.05 0.23 -11.27
N THR A 333 -20.71 0.41 -10.12
CA THR A 333 -20.55 -0.46 -8.93
C THR A 333 -21.66 -1.50 -8.78
N SER A 334 -22.42 -1.79 -9.86
CA SER A 334 -23.38 -2.89 -9.85
C SER A 334 -22.73 -4.21 -9.42
N SER A 335 -23.42 -5.00 -8.60
CA SER A 335 -22.93 -6.29 -8.13
C SER A 335 -22.70 -7.27 -9.30
N ASP A 336 -23.61 -7.27 -10.28
CA ASP A 336 -23.46 -8.05 -11.52
C ASP A 336 -22.67 -7.23 -12.56
N ALA A 337 -21.56 -7.78 -13.01
CA ALA A 337 -20.67 -7.15 -13.99
C ALA A 337 -21.35 -6.86 -15.33
N VAL A 338 -22.37 -7.63 -15.71
CA VAL A 338 -23.10 -7.47 -16.97
C VAL A 338 -23.80 -6.10 -17.06
N TYR A 339 -24.25 -5.56 -15.94
CA TYR A 339 -24.92 -4.25 -15.90
C TYR A 339 -23.96 -3.07 -15.83
N ARG A 340 -22.66 -3.29 -15.63
CA ARG A 340 -21.65 -2.23 -15.60
C ARG A 340 -21.37 -1.68 -17.00
N TYR A 341 -20.59 -0.61 -17.05
CA TYR A 341 -19.95 -0.17 -18.29
C TYR A 341 -18.92 -1.20 -18.77
N ALA A 342 -18.77 -1.33 -20.08
CA ALA A 342 -17.89 -2.36 -20.66
C ALA A 342 -16.40 -2.11 -20.33
N ASP A 343 -16.02 -0.84 -20.25
CA ASP A 343 -14.65 -0.40 -19.97
C ASP A 343 -14.61 1.05 -19.43
N ALA A 344 -13.39 1.53 -19.12
CA ALA A 344 -13.19 2.88 -18.63
C ALA A 344 -13.53 3.96 -19.67
N ALA A 345 -13.41 3.68 -20.97
CA ALA A 345 -13.78 4.64 -22.02
C ALA A 345 -15.29 4.88 -22.03
N GLN A 346 -16.08 3.81 -21.94
CA GLN A 346 -17.53 3.93 -21.84
C GLN A 346 -17.95 4.66 -20.55
N LEU A 347 -17.36 4.32 -19.41
CA LEU A 347 -17.59 5.03 -18.14
C LEU A 347 -17.28 6.52 -18.28
N SER A 348 -16.14 6.88 -18.92
CA SER A 348 -15.75 8.27 -19.15
C SER A 348 -16.80 9.05 -19.96
N VAL A 349 -17.34 8.45 -21.03
CA VAL A 349 -18.39 9.08 -21.85
C VAL A 349 -19.65 9.39 -21.02
N PHE A 350 -20.07 8.45 -20.15
CA PHE A 350 -21.25 8.67 -19.31
C PHE A 350 -20.97 9.66 -18.16
N PHE A 351 -19.75 9.68 -17.64
CA PHE A 351 -19.34 10.70 -16.66
C PHE A 351 -19.39 12.11 -17.27
N GLU A 352 -18.88 12.31 -18.49
CA GLU A 352 -18.93 13.60 -19.17
C GLU A 352 -20.36 14.04 -19.49
N LYS A 353 -21.24 13.11 -19.91
CA LYS A 353 -22.66 13.42 -20.10
C LYS A 353 -23.34 13.86 -18.81
N ALA A 354 -23.05 13.18 -17.69
CA ALA A 354 -23.59 13.56 -16.38
C ALA A 354 -23.05 14.93 -15.93
N LEU A 355 -21.78 15.20 -16.15
CA LEU A 355 -21.16 16.50 -15.85
C LEU A 355 -21.80 17.64 -16.67
N GLN A 356 -22.03 17.42 -17.96
CA GLN A 356 -22.70 18.40 -18.82
C GLN A 356 -24.13 18.65 -18.36
N TYR A 357 -24.86 17.59 -18.00
CA TYR A 357 -26.20 17.72 -17.46
C TYR A 357 -26.21 18.56 -16.17
N GLN A 358 -25.29 18.31 -15.24
CA GLN A 358 -25.15 19.10 -14.00
C GLN A 358 -24.85 20.58 -14.28
N LYS A 359 -23.98 20.87 -15.25
CA LYS A 359 -23.71 22.25 -15.66
C LYS A 359 -24.97 22.92 -16.20
N ASN A 360 -25.69 22.24 -17.06
CA ASN A 360 -26.94 22.76 -17.63
C ASN A 360 -28.02 23.02 -16.57
N VAL A 361 -28.19 22.10 -15.60
CA VAL A 361 -29.12 22.26 -14.48
C VAL A 361 -28.73 23.46 -13.62
N ASN A 362 -27.44 23.61 -13.30
CA ASN A 362 -26.94 24.72 -12.50
C ASN A 362 -27.10 26.07 -13.25
N THR A 363 -26.81 26.09 -14.56
CA THR A 363 -27.01 27.28 -15.40
C THR A 363 -28.49 27.67 -15.44
N LYS A 364 -29.38 26.70 -15.68
CA LYS A 364 -30.82 26.90 -15.65
C LYS A 364 -31.28 27.49 -14.31
N LYS A 365 -30.87 26.84 -13.20
CA LYS A 365 -31.25 27.28 -11.86
C LYS A 365 -30.82 28.73 -11.55
N ARG A 366 -29.56 29.08 -11.87
CA ARG A 366 -29.05 30.44 -11.70
C ARG A 366 -29.78 31.46 -12.56
N ALA A 367 -30.04 31.11 -13.83
CA ALA A 367 -30.80 31.99 -14.73
C ALA A 367 -32.22 32.22 -14.22
N GLU A 368 -32.91 31.16 -13.77
CA GLU A 368 -34.25 31.25 -13.19
C GLU A 368 -34.29 32.09 -11.89
N GLU A 369 -33.26 31.96 -11.02
CA GLU A 369 -33.10 32.76 -9.81
C GLU A 369 -32.91 34.24 -10.16
N LYS A 370 -31.98 34.57 -11.10
CA LYS A 370 -31.76 35.93 -11.58
C LYS A 370 -32.98 36.57 -12.21
N MET A 371 -33.69 35.80 -13.05
CA MET A 371 -34.96 36.26 -13.67
C MET A 371 -36.02 36.58 -12.61
N ARG A 372 -36.13 35.77 -11.56
CA ARG A 372 -37.06 36.01 -10.43
C ARG A 372 -36.70 37.30 -9.67
N ASP A 373 -35.40 37.59 -9.55
CA ASP A 373 -34.90 38.80 -8.88
C ASP A 373 -34.87 40.02 -9.81
N GLY A 374 -35.37 39.88 -11.05
CA GLY A 374 -35.41 40.96 -12.03
C GLY A 374 -34.06 41.34 -12.66
N VAL A 375 -33.06 40.45 -12.54
CA VAL A 375 -31.72 40.66 -13.11
C VAL A 375 -31.64 39.96 -14.46
N TYR A 376 -31.39 40.74 -15.52
CA TYR A 376 -31.21 40.26 -16.89
C TYR A 376 -29.81 40.61 -17.36
N ASP A 377 -28.88 39.66 -17.22
CA ASP A 377 -27.48 39.76 -17.65
C ASP A 377 -27.17 38.77 -18.78
N GLU A 378 -25.91 38.76 -19.23
CA GLU A 378 -25.43 37.89 -20.32
C GLU A 378 -25.67 36.39 -20.03
N GLU A 379 -25.62 35.96 -18.75
CA GLU A 379 -25.89 34.55 -18.37
C GLU A 379 -27.35 34.18 -18.60
N VAL A 380 -28.26 35.09 -18.29
CA VAL A 380 -29.72 34.92 -18.54
C VAL A 380 -30.02 34.94 -20.05
N GLU A 381 -29.39 35.87 -20.80
CA GLU A 381 -29.54 35.91 -22.26
C GLU A 381 -29.04 34.62 -22.92
N ASN A 382 -27.89 34.13 -22.52
CA ASN A 382 -27.33 32.87 -23.01
C ASN A 382 -28.25 31.69 -22.69
N TYR A 383 -28.81 31.62 -21.48
CA TYR A 383 -29.74 30.58 -21.10
C TYR A 383 -31.02 30.65 -21.95
N LEU A 384 -31.63 31.82 -22.12
CA LEU A 384 -32.84 32.00 -22.93
C LEU A 384 -32.59 31.64 -24.40
N SER A 385 -31.42 31.93 -24.94
CA SER A 385 -31.06 31.56 -26.33
C SER A 385 -30.93 30.06 -26.55
N MET A 386 -30.74 29.28 -25.48
CA MET A 386 -30.63 27.79 -25.53
C MET A 386 -32.01 27.11 -25.39
N LEU A 387 -33.06 27.85 -24.99
CA LEU A 387 -34.42 27.31 -24.85
C LEU A 387 -35.12 27.20 -26.19
N SER A 388 -35.91 26.16 -26.37
CA SER A 388 -36.86 26.09 -27.49
C SER A 388 -38.02 27.07 -27.28
N ASP A 389 -38.67 27.47 -28.35
CA ASP A 389 -39.84 28.39 -28.30
C ASP A 389 -40.96 27.90 -27.36
N MET A 390 -41.11 26.57 -27.22
CA MET A 390 -42.04 25.95 -26.26
C MET A 390 -41.63 26.08 -24.81
N GLU A 391 -40.31 26.10 -24.52
CA GLU A 391 -39.77 26.26 -23.15
C GLU A 391 -39.77 27.73 -22.75
N ILE A 392 -39.55 28.64 -23.69
CA ILE A 392 -39.59 30.09 -23.47
C ILE A 392 -41.01 30.50 -23.05
N SER A 393 -42.04 29.99 -23.73
CA SER A 393 -43.43 30.31 -23.41
C SER A 393 -43.92 29.81 -22.06
N LYS A 394 -43.30 28.75 -21.50
CA LYS A 394 -43.61 28.24 -20.15
C LYS A 394 -42.93 29.00 -19.01
N ASN A 395 -41.87 29.75 -19.29
CA ASN A 395 -41.07 30.45 -18.27
C ASN A 395 -41.39 31.96 -18.19
N ILE A 396 -42.23 32.48 -19.09
CA ILE A 396 -42.66 33.89 -19.16
C ILE A 396 -44.07 34.10 -18.55
N TYR A 397 -44.81 33.03 -18.33
CA TYR A 397 -46.10 33.01 -17.64
C TYR A 397 -45.98 32.20 -16.34
#